data_7e5908eb467c6c2ea8867369d6452d3e
#
_entry.id   7e5908eb467c6c2ea8867369d6452d3e
#
_cell.length_a   1.000
_cell.length_b   1.000
_cell.length_c   1.000
_cell.angle_alpha   90.00
_cell.angle_beta   90.00
_cell.angle_gamma   90.00
#
_symmetry.space_group_name_H-M   'P 1'
#
loop_
_entity.id
_entity.type
_entity.pdbx_description
1 polymer ?
#
loop_
_entity_poly.entity_id
_entity_poly.type
_entity_poly.pdbx_seq_one_letter_code
_entity_poly.pdbx_strand_id
1 'polypeptide(L)'
;MGLKIYGPDLETIEQSGKAIEQALKDVPSVIPSSVFYDRAVGAPYLEIKLNRDNMARYGVNVEDLQEILSAAVGGMILTKTIEGCERFPVRLRYARELRDNPEALSMLLVPTATGAQIPLKELADIEYARGAR
;
A
#
# COMPACT_ATOMS: atom_id res chain seq x y z
N MET A 1 22.44 15.60 -18.17
CA MET A 1 23.04 16.17 -16.95
C MET A 1 22.06 15.92 -15.81
N GLY A 2 22.51 15.47 -14.63
CA GLY A 2 21.63 15.18 -13.49
C GLY A 2 22.13 15.87 -12.23
N LEU A 3 21.20 16.41 -11.42
CA LEU A 3 21.46 16.95 -10.09
C LEU A 3 20.98 15.95 -9.05
N LYS A 4 21.78 15.72 -8.02
CA LYS A 4 21.40 14.92 -6.85
C LYS A 4 21.15 15.86 -5.69
N ILE A 5 19.97 15.72 -5.07
CA ILE A 5 19.54 16.54 -3.93
C ILE A 5 19.60 15.67 -2.69
N TYR A 6 20.23 16.17 -1.63
CA TYR A 6 20.35 15.51 -0.34
C TYR A 6 19.69 16.40 0.73
N GLY A 7 19.04 15.79 1.70
CA GLY A 7 18.40 16.49 2.81
C GLY A 7 18.18 15.58 4.01
N PRO A 8 17.78 16.13 5.15
CA PRO A 8 17.59 15.39 6.39
C PRO A 8 16.33 14.50 6.36
N ASP A 9 15.33 14.88 5.56
CA ASP A 9 14.05 14.19 5.43
C ASP A 9 13.48 14.30 4.01
N LEU A 10 12.54 13.42 3.69
CA LEU A 10 11.94 13.33 2.35
C LEU A 10 11.14 14.57 1.97
N GLU A 11 10.51 15.24 2.93
CA GLU A 11 9.68 16.42 2.67
C GLU A 11 10.54 17.61 2.26
N THR A 12 11.65 17.85 2.96
CA THR A 12 12.64 18.88 2.62
C THR A 12 13.27 18.62 1.25
N ILE A 13 13.59 17.35 0.94
CA ILE A 13 14.11 16.96 -0.38
C ILE A 13 13.08 17.25 -1.47
N GLU A 14 11.79 16.92 -1.24
CA GLU A 14 10.74 17.15 -2.23
C GLU A 14 10.50 18.65 -2.47
N GLN A 15 10.46 19.46 -1.43
CA GLN A 15 10.31 20.92 -1.54
C GLN A 15 11.48 21.54 -2.30
N SER A 16 12.71 21.14 -1.96
CA SER A 16 13.93 21.60 -2.64
C SER A 16 13.95 21.16 -4.09
N GLY A 17 13.54 19.91 -4.38
CA GLY A 17 13.46 19.38 -5.74
C GLY A 17 12.51 20.17 -6.63
N LYS A 18 11.33 20.47 -6.12
CA LYS A 18 10.33 21.30 -6.83
C LYS A 18 10.82 22.72 -7.08
N ALA A 19 11.47 23.33 -6.07
CA ALA A 19 12.03 24.68 -6.20
C ALA A 19 13.15 24.73 -7.26
N ILE A 20 14.04 23.74 -7.27
CA ILE A 20 15.13 23.63 -8.26
C ILE A 20 14.55 23.35 -9.66
N GLU A 21 13.55 22.48 -9.80
CA GLU A 21 12.86 22.21 -11.07
C GLU A 21 12.29 23.51 -11.65
N GLN A 22 11.62 24.31 -10.82
CA GLN A 22 11.05 25.57 -11.24
C GLN A 22 12.14 26.58 -11.68
N ALA A 23 13.17 26.75 -10.85
CA ALA A 23 14.28 27.65 -11.15
C ALA A 23 15.02 27.27 -12.44
N LEU A 24 15.19 25.98 -12.71
CA LEU A 24 15.87 25.52 -13.93
C LEU A 24 15.02 25.75 -15.19
N LYS A 25 13.69 25.71 -15.11
CA LYS A 25 12.81 26.02 -16.25
C LYS A 25 12.89 27.46 -16.69
N ASP A 26 13.26 28.36 -15.80
CA ASP A 26 13.41 29.80 -16.06
C ASP A 26 14.78 30.16 -16.66
N VAL A 27 15.71 29.23 -16.77
CA VAL A 27 17.06 29.46 -17.32
C VAL A 27 17.01 29.45 -18.86
N PRO A 28 17.40 30.55 -19.54
CA PRO A 28 17.27 30.67 -21.00
C PRO A 28 18.02 29.62 -21.83
N SER A 29 19.06 28.99 -21.25
CA SER A 29 19.90 27.97 -21.93
C SER A 29 19.39 26.53 -21.69
N VAL A 30 18.29 26.36 -20.96
CA VAL A 30 17.72 25.05 -20.63
C VAL A 30 16.41 24.87 -21.40
N ILE A 31 16.20 23.69 -21.95
CA ILE A 31 14.92 23.34 -22.59
C ILE A 31 13.92 22.97 -21.48
N PRO A 32 12.88 23.77 -21.22
CA PRO A 32 11.97 23.56 -20.05
C PRO A 32 11.32 22.18 -20.02
N SER A 33 10.98 21.61 -21.19
CA SER A 33 10.37 20.28 -21.29
C SER A 33 11.31 19.12 -20.92
N SER A 34 12.62 19.37 -20.86
CA SER A 34 13.61 18.37 -20.45
C SER A 34 13.90 18.39 -18.96
N VAL A 35 13.39 19.40 -18.23
CA VAL A 35 13.59 19.54 -16.80
C VAL A 35 12.46 18.85 -16.07
N PHE A 36 12.79 17.84 -15.30
CA PHE A 36 11.84 17.17 -14.41
C PHE A 36 12.52 16.75 -13.11
N TYR A 37 11.80 16.83 -12.03
CA TYR A 37 12.20 16.29 -10.74
C TYR A 37 11.65 14.89 -10.56
N ASP A 38 12.52 13.91 -10.37
CA ASP A 38 12.12 12.53 -10.03
C ASP A 38 11.73 12.49 -8.55
N ARG A 39 10.43 12.38 -8.29
CA ARG A 39 9.86 12.53 -6.96
C ARG A 39 10.37 11.45 -6.01
N ALA A 40 10.92 11.86 -4.87
CA ALA A 40 11.37 10.96 -3.82
C ALA A 40 10.22 10.34 -3.03
N VAL A 41 9.07 11.06 -2.95
CA VAL A 41 7.87 10.58 -2.24
C VAL A 41 6.96 9.88 -3.21
N GLY A 42 6.70 8.60 -2.94
CA GLY A 42 5.78 7.78 -3.72
C GLY A 42 4.31 8.12 -3.47
N ALA A 43 3.41 7.40 -4.16
CA ALA A 43 1.99 7.43 -3.86
C ALA A 43 1.73 6.98 -2.42
N PRO A 44 0.70 7.52 -1.76
CA PRO A 44 0.32 7.02 -0.44
C PRO A 44 -0.07 5.54 -0.52
N TYR A 45 0.32 4.78 0.48
CA TYR A 45 -0.06 3.38 0.64
C TYR A 45 -0.81 3.18 1.95
N LEU A 46 -1.62 2.12 2.02
CA LEU A 46 -2.29 1.73 3.26
C LEU A 46 -1.33 0.92 4.12
N GLU A 47 -1.12 1.39 5.34
CA GLU A 47 -0.39 0.68 6.37
C GLU A 47 -1.40 0.08 7.36
N ILE A 48 -1.30 -1.22 7.60
CA ILE A 48 -2.14 -1.96 8.54
C ILE A 48 -1.27 -2.32 9.74
N LYS A 49 -1.46 -1.61 10.84
CA LYS A 49 -0.73 -1.81 12.10
C LYS A 49 -1.49 -2.78 12.99
N LEU A 50 -0.95 -3.96 13.20
CA LEU A 50 -1.59 -5.00 14.00
C LEU A 50 -1.52 -4.67 15.50
N ASN A 51 -2.67 -4.70 16.17
CA ASN A 51 -2.78 -4.59 17.62
C ASN A 51 -2.67 -5.97 18.27
N ARG A 52 -1.45 -6.34 18.68
CA ARG A 52 -1.16 -7.68 19.22
C ARG A 52 -1.89 -7.98 20.52
N ASP A 53 -2.16 -6.97 21.35
CA ASP A 53 -2.87 -7.14 22.61
C ASP A 53 -4.34 -7.50 22.38
N ASN A 54 -4.98 -6.81 21.46
CA ASN A 54 -6.35 -7.13 21.05
C ASN A 54 -6.42 -8.49 20.37
N MET A 55 -5.48 -8.79 19.48
CA MET A 55 -5.40 -10.09 18.82
C MET A 55 -5.31 -11.24 19.83
N ALA A 56 -4.46 -11.10 20.86
CA ALA A 56 -4.35 -12.09 21.94
C ALA A 56 -5.66 -12.23 22.72
N ARG A 57 -6.35 -11.11 22.99
CA ARG A 57 -7.66 -11.12 23.69
C ARG A 57 -8.73 -11.89 22.92
N TYR A 58 -8.75 -11.76 21.59
CA TYR A 58 -9.71 -12.42 20.72
C TYR A 58 -9.26 -13.81 20.24
N GLY A 59 -8.05 -14.25 20.61
CA GLY A 59 -7.50 -15.53 20.19
C GLY A 59 -7.21 -15.61 18.68
N VAL A 60 -6.81 -14.51 18.07
CA VAL A 60 -6.44 -14.43 16.65
C VAL A 60 -4.92 -14.43 16.52
N ASN A 61 -4.36 -15.36 15.74
CA ASN A 61 -2.92 -15.39 15.48
C ASN A 61 -2.55 -14.38 14.38
N VAL A 62 -1.31 -13.87 14.46
CA VAL A 62 -0.79 -12.92 13.46
C VAL A 62 -0.73 -13.55 12.08
N GLU A 63 -0.30 -14.80 11.99
CA GLU A 63 -0.20 -15.55 10.74
C GLU A 63 -1.55 -15.70 10.05
N ASP A 64 -2.59 -16.12 10.79
CA ASP A 64 -3.94 -16.27 10.28
C ASP A 64 -4.50 -14.95 9.76
N LEU A 65 -4.29 -13.86 10.52
CA LEU A 65 -4.74 -12.53 10.10
C LEU A 65 -4.00 -12.04 8.84
N GLN A 66 -2.69 -12.27 8.75
CA GLN A 66 -1.90 -11.90 7.57
C GLN A 66 -2.31 -12.69 6.33
N GLU A 67 -2.63 -13.99 6.48
CA GLU A 67 -3.15 -14.81 5.38
C GLU A 67 -4.49 -14.28 4.88
N ILE A 68 -5.42 -13.96 5.79
CA ILE A 68 -6.72 -13.37 5.45
C ILE A 68 -6.56 -12.03 4.74
N LEU A 69 -5.72 -11.14 5.24
CA LEU A 69 -5.45 -9.84 4.62
C LEU A 69 -4.79 -9.99 3.24
N SER A 70 -3.85 -10.90 3.12
CA SER A 70 -3.18 -11.20 1.84
C SER A 70 -4.18 -11.72 0.81
N ALA A 71 -5.06 -12.64 1.21
CA ALA A 71 -6.11 -13.17 0.34
C ALA A 71 -7.15 -12.10 -0.02
N ALA A 72 -7.61 -11.33 0.97
CA ALA A 72 -8.66 -10.33 0.79
C ALA A 72 -8.22 -9.15 -0.11
N VAL A 73 -7.05 -8.59 0.15
CA VAL A 73 -6.53 -7.39 -0.52
C VAL A 73 -5.69 -7.75 -1.74
N GLY A 74 -4.68 -8.61 -1.57
CA GLY A 74 -3.74 -9.01 -2.62
C GLY A 74 -4.30 -10.03 -3.60
N GLY A 75 -5.11 -10.92 -3.09
CA GLY A 75 -5.67 -12.07 -3.81
C GLY A 75 -4.78 -13.30 -3.72
N MET A 76 -5.39 -14.42 -3.40
CA MET A 76 -4.76 -15.74 -3.34
C MET A 76 -5.01 -16.51 -4.64
N ILE A 77 -3.98 -17.15 -5.17
CA ILE A 77 -4.14 -18.08 -6.30
C ILE A 77 -4.61 -19.41 -5.73
N LEU A 78 -5.85 -19.79 -6.04
CA LEU A 78 -6.44 -21.06 -5.60
C LEU A 78 -5.97 -22.24 -6.45
N THR A 79 -5.94 -22.04 -7.76
CA THR A 79 -5.62 -23.09 -8.73
C THR A 79 -5.21 -22.48 -10.07
N LYS A 80 -4.82 -23.33 -11.00
CA LYS A 80 -4.59 -22.96 -12.40
C LYS A 80 -5.48 -23.81 -13.29
N THR A 81 -6.22 -23.19 -14.19
CA THR A 81 -6.93 -23.89 -15.26
C THR A 81 -5.99 -24.10 -16.45
N ILE A 82 -6.20 -25.19 -17.19
CA ILE A 82 -5.45 -25.50 -18.39
C ILE A 82 -6.45 -25.50 -19.55
N GLU A 83 -6.23 -24.62 -20.50
CA GLU A 83 -7.05 -24.51 -21.72
C GLU A 83 -6.11 -24.73 -22.92
N GLY A 84 -6.15 -25.94 -23.48
CA GLY A 84 -5.19 -26.34 -24.50
C GLY A 84 -3.75 -26.38 -23.96
N CYS A 85 -2.87 -25.50 -24.48
CA CYS A 85 -1.48 -25.35 -24.02
C CYS A 85 -1.29 -24.20 -23.01
N GLU A 86 -2.31 -23.42 -22.76
CA GLU A 86 -2.23 -22.23 -21.89
C GLU A 86 -2.66 -22.55 -20.45
N ARG A 87 -2.07 -21.84 -19.48
CA ARG A 87 -2.35 -21.99 -18.05
C ARG A 87 -2.80 -20.66 -17.48
N PHE A 88 -4.02 -20.61 -16.95
CA PHE A 88 -4.61 -19.41 -16.36
C PHE A 88 -4.71 -19.58 -14.83
N PRO A 89 -4.12 -18.65 -14.04
CA PRO A 89 -4.29 -18.68 -12.59
C PRO A 89 -5.69 -18.22 -12.20
N VAL A 90 -6.39 -19.00 -11.39
CA VAL A 90 -7.66 -18.61 -10.75
C VAL A 90 -7.33 -17.92 -9.44
N ARG A 91 -7.59 -16.63 -9.36
CA ARG A 91 -7.30 -15.80 -8.18
C ARG A 91 -8.59 -15.43 -7.45
N LEU A 92 -8.61 -15.71 -6.14
CA LEU A 92 -9.66 -15.25 -5.24
C LEU A 92 -9.21 -13.98 -4.53
N ARG A 93 -10.03 -12.96 -4.53
CA ARG A 93 -9.86 -11.73 -3.74
C ARG A 93 -11.20 -11.06 -3.52
N TYR A 94 -11.27 -10.15 -2.56
CA TYR A 94 -12.47 -9.35 -2.37
C TYR A 94 -12.76 -8.41 -3.54
N ALA A 95 -14.04 -8.10 -3.72
CA ALA A 95 -14.48 -7.11 -4.68
C ALA A 95 -13.78 -5.76 -4.43
N ARG A 96 -13.63 -4.98 -5.50
CA ARG A 96 -12.86 -3.74 -5.46
C ARG A 96 -13.39 -2.76 -4.41
N GLU A 97 -14.70 -2.64 -4.31
CA GLU A 97 -15.41 -1.73 -3.42
C GLU A 97 -15.12 -2.00 -1.94
N LEU A 98 -14.77 -3.24 -1.59
CA LEU A 98 -14.45 -3.65 -0.22
C LEU A 98 -12.98 -3.47 0.17
N ARG A 99 -12.10 -3.16 -0.78
CA ARG A 99 -10.65 -3.07 -0.54
C ARG A 99 -10.01 -1.73 -0.94
N ASP A 100 -10.71 -0.89 -1.73
CA ASP A 100 -10.21 0.41 -2.17
C ASP A 100 -10.46 1.52 -1.13
N ASN A 101 -11.31 1.24 -0.12
CA ASN A 101 -11.68 2.18 0.92
C ASN A 101 -11.21 1.64 2.29
N PRO A 102 -10.43 2.42 3.08
CA PRO A 102 -9.99 2.03 4.43
C PRO A 102 -11.15 1.71 5.38
N GLU A 103 -12.28 2.46 5.26
CA GLU A 103 -13.46 2.22 6.09
C GLU A 103 -14.08 0.86 5.78
N ALA A 104 -14.24 0.52 4.49
CA ALA A 104 -14.76 -0.79 4.08
C ALA A 104 -13.80 -1.91 4.51
N LEU A 105 -12.47 -1.69 4.38
CA LEU A 105 -11.47 -2.65 4.82
C LEU A 105 -11.49 -2.83 6.34
N SER A 106 -11.72 -1.77 7.11
CA SER A 106 -11.81 -1.84 8.57
C SER A 106 -12.98 -2.70 9.09
N MET A 107 -14.02 -2.84 8.28
CA MET A 107 -15.20 -3.67 8.58
C MET A 107 -15.06 -5.12 8.10
N LEU A 108 -13.93 -5.49 7.51
CA LEU A 108 -13.62 -6.86 7.14
C LEU A 108 -13.78 -7.79 8.36
N LEU A 109 -14.51 -8.87 8.22
CA LEU A 109 -14.73 -9.83 9.28
C LEU A 109 -13.61 -10.87 9.30
N VAL A 110 -12.97 -10.99 10.44
CA VAL A 110 -11.91 -11.97 10.71
C VAL A 110 -12.46 -13.05 11.61
N PRO A 111 -12.44 -14.33 11.20
CA PRO A 111 -12.88 -15.44 12.04
C PRO A 111 -11.88 -15.67 13.18
N THR A 112 -12.40 -15.95 14.36
CA THR A 112 -11.62 -16.37 15.53
C THR A 112 -11.61 -17.88 15.67
N ALA A 113 -10.70 -18.41 16.50
CA ALA A 113 -10.65 -19.84 16.82
C ALA A 113 -11.96 -20.37 17.45
N THR A 114 -12.75 -19.49 18.08
CA THR A 114 -14.05 -19.83 18.68
C THR A 114 -15.21 -19.78 17.70
N GLY A 115 -14.98 -19.42 16.45
CA GLY A 115 -16.01 -19.27 15.41
C GLY A 115 -16.72 -17.90 15.40
N ALA A 116 -16.39 -17.00 16.32
CA ALA A 116 -16.88 -15.62 16.28
C ALA A 116 -16.18 -14.84 15.15
N GLN A 117 -16.88 -13.87 14.59
CA GLN A 117 -16.34 -12.98 13.55
C GLN A 117 -16.13 -11.58 14.13
N ILE A 118 -14.92 -11.04 14.01
CA ILE A 118 -14.53 -9.76 14.58
C ILE A 118 -14.14 -8.81 13.46
N PRO A 119 -14.60 -7.54 13.46
CA PRO A 119 -14.18 -6.55 12.48
C PRO A 119 -12.68 -6.25 12.61
N LEU A 120 -12.00 -6.07 11.48
CA LEU A 120 -10.56 -5.82 11.42
C LEU A 120 -10.14 -4.60 12.25
N LYS A 121 -10.97 -3.56 12.35
CA LYS A 121 -10.72 -2.38 13.19
C LYS A 121 -10.46 -2.67 14.67
N GLU A 122 -10.96 -3.80 15.19
CA GLU A 122 -10.69 -4.24 16.56
C GLU A 122 -9.31 -4.90 16.69
N LEU A 123 -8.72 -5.34 15.59
CA LEU A 123 -7.48 -6.11 15.54
C LEU A 123 -6.31 -5.32 14.96
N ALA A 124 -6.59 -4.24 14.20
CA ALA A 124 -5.57 -3.45 13.52
C ALA A 124 -6.05 -2.02 13.27
N ASP A 125 -5.10 -1.09 13.24
CA ASP A 125 -5.28 0.29 12.81
C ASP A 125 -4.87 0.41 11.35
N ILE A 126 -5.71 1.11 10.55
CA ILE A 126 -5.49 1.29 9.12
C ILE A 126 -5.26 2.77 8.85
N GLU A 127 -4.07 3.11 8.36
CA GLU A 127 -3.66 4.48 8.10
C GLU A 127 -3.08 4.64 6.70
N TYR A 128 -3.24 5.83 6.12
CA TYR A 128 -2.49 6.21 4.93
C TYR A 128 -1.09 6.66 5.32
N ALA A 129 -0.09 5.94 4.86
CA ALA A 129 1.30 6.32 5.02
C ALA A 129 1.88 6.83 3.69
N ARG A 130 2.81 7.79 3.79
CA ARG A 130 3.63 8.24 2.69
C ARG A 130 5.03 7.67 2.88
N GLY A 131 5.57 7.06 1.86
CA GLY A 131 6.91 6.49 1.91
C GLY A 131 7.76 6.89 0.73
N ALA A 132 9.03 6.51 0.78
CA ALA A 132 9.92 6.61 -0.35
C ALA A 132 9.44 5.71 -1.50
N ARG A 133 9.70 6.15 -2.72
CA ARG A 133 9.41 5.40 -3.93
C ARG A 133 10.53 4.38 -4.19
#